data_42513d91642009f86aba41ee59216958
#
_entry.id   42513d91642009f86aba41ee59216958
#
_cell.length_a   1.000
_cell.length_b   1.000
_cell.length_c   1.000
_cell.angle_alpha   90.00
_cell.angle_beta   90.00
_cell.angle_gamma   90.00
#
_symmetry.space_group_name_H-M   'P 1'
#
loop_
_entity.id
_entity.type
_entity.pdbx_description
1 polymer ?
#
loop_
_entity_poly.entity_id
_entity_poly.type
_entity_poly.pdbx_seq_one_letter_code
_entity_poly.pdbx_strand_id
1 'polypeptide(L)'
;MILFSHYLSAYFIPKTVEDTNKQKNVLAQNIENEIESINDTINTIYYDTIKKYDLQDEAFSSILSNIENSSSEYINGLALYDINGTSLWHSSHLSATPATQESWFTQAKNNIETIYYGPKKLVYPDKVKHVFQISRYVEYIDHGKMKPGILLMQYYTDSVDAILQHYKNTQTSYCYLLDDNSTFLYHPFMQRISSDLYKERTINIALNCTNYKIHKFQGTKWLIERQQIGYTGWNIVLVSSLFNIHTENISVYYVVWIILLMVGIFLVFMDILLFHEFTNPVYRLLNTMREFGKGNYQAKAEENGIGELKILSAHFNIMAEKLQKQMDEIRNNEREQRKMEKKLLQSQINPHFLYN
;
A
#
# COMPACT_ATOMS: atom_id res chain seq x y z
N MET A 1 19.83 -3.85 12.86
CA MET A 1 18.66 -2.96 12.88
C MET A 1 18.79 -1.77 11.91
N ILE A 2 19.85 -0.95 11.98
CA ILE A 2 20.08 0.23 11.11
C ILE A 2 20.19 -0.16 9.61
N LEU A 3 20.93 -1.21 9.26
CA LEU A 3 21.10 -1.68 7.87
C LEU A 3 19.77 -2.18 7.27
N PHE A 4 18.96 -2.87 8.05
CA PHE A 4 17.65 -3.37 7.62
C PHE A 4 16.63 -2.22 7.43
N SER A 5 16.62 -1.24 8.32
CA SER A 5 15.84 -0.01 8.20
C SER A 5 16.24 0.79 6.95
N HIS A 6 17.54 0.84 6.64
CA HIS A 6 18.05 1.51 5.44
C HIS A 6 17.64 0.75 4.15
N TYR A 7 17.73 -0.57 4.15
CA TYR A 7 17.31 -1.41 3.02
C TYR A 7 15.80 -1.29 2.76
N LEU A 8 14.98 -1.33 3.82
CA LEU A 8 13.54 -1.14 3.70
C LEU A 8 13.17 0.25 3.17
N SER A 9 13.81 1.31 3.67
CA SER A 9 13.56 2.66 3.15
C SER A 9 13.97 2.81 1.68
N ALA A 10 15.04 2.15 1.26
CA ALA A 10 15.50 2.14 -0.13
C ALA A 10 14.54 1.41 -1.09
N TYR A 11 13.80 0.43 -0.59
CA TYR A 11 12.81 -0.31 -1.39
C TYR A 11 11.42 0.36 -1.36
N PHE A 12 10.96 0.80 -0.18
CA PHE A 12 9.59 1.31 -0.02
C PHE A 12 9.40 2.73 -0.56
N ILE A 13 10.41 3.61 -0.44
CA ILE A 13 10.27 4.98 -0.96
C ILE A 13 10.03 5.00 -2.47
N PRO A 14 10.83 4.32 -3.33
CA PRO A 14 10.59 4.28 -4.77
C PRO A 14 9.22 3.68 -5.12
N LYS A 15 8.82 2.61 -4.44
CA LYS A 15 7.53 1.97 -4.66
C LYS A 15 6.37 2.90 -4.31
N THR A 16 6.47 3.62 -3.20
CA THR A 16 5.44 4.61 -2.82
C THR A 16 5.35 5.74 -3.81
N VAL A 17 6.49 6.26 -4.27
CA VAL A 17 6.53 7.28 -5.32
C VAL A 17 5.83 6.76 -6.58
N GLU A 18 6.09 5.53 -6.99
CA GLU A 18 5.43 4.90 -8.14
C GLU A 18 3.92 4.77 -7.94
N ASP A 19 3.49 4.26 -6.77
CA ASP A 19 2.07 4.05 -6.47
C ASP A 19 1.31 5.39 -6.37
N THR A 20 1.89 6.39 -5.70
CA THR A 20 1.31 7.73 -5.62
C THR A 20 1.25 8.40 -7.00
N ASN A 21 2.29 8.24 -7.83
CA ASN A 21 2.30 8.76 -9.19
C ASN A 21 1.21 8.12 -10.07
N LYS A 22 0.98 6.81 -9.95
CA LYS A 22 -0.13 6.12 -10.64
C LYS A 22 -1.48 6.69 -10.20
N GLN A 23 -1.70 6.87 -8.90
CA GLN A 23 -2.93 7.46 -8.37
C GLN A 23 -3.12 8.90 -8.84
N LYS A 24 -2.07 9.72 -8.85
CA LYS A 24 -2.09 11.08 -9.38
C LYS A 24 -2.51 11.12 -10.84
N ASN A 25 -1.93 10.26 -11.68
CA ASN A 25 -2.26 10.19 -13.11
C ASN A 25 -3.72 9.79 -13.33
N VAL A 26 -4.25 8.84 -12.56
CA VAL A 26 -5.66 8.43 -12.64
C VAL A 26 -6.58 9.58 -12.23
N LEU A 27 -6.28 10.27 -11.13
CA LEU A 27 -7.08 11.42 -10.69
C LEU A 27 -7.03 12.56 -11.71
N ALA A 28 -5.85 12.89 -12.22
CA ALA A 28 -5.69 13.92 -13.25
C ALA A 28 -6.49 13.58 -14.51
N GLN A 29 -6.43 12.34 -14.98
CA GLN A 29 -7.20 11.87 -16.14
C GLN A 29 -8.70 11.93 -15.91
N ASN A 30 -9.19 11.55 -14.73
CA ASN A 30 -10.60 11.63 -14.40
C ASN A 30 -11.10 13.08 -14.38
N ILE A 31 -10.32 14.01 -13.84
CA ILE A 31 -10.66 15.44 -13.87
C ILE A 31 -10.60 15.98 -15.30
N GLU A 32 -9.63 15.56 -16.11
CA GLU A 32 -9.52 15.96 -17.51
C GLU A 32 -10.73 15.51 -18.32
N ASN A 33 -11.17 14.26 -18.13
CA ASN A 33 -12.38 13.73 -18.76
C ASN A 33 -13.63 14.53 -18.34
N GLU A 34 -13.72 14.94 -17.07
CA GLU A 34 -14.81 15.78 -16.57
C GLU A 34 -14.80 17.17 -17.25
N ILE A 35 -13.62 17.77 -17.37
CA ILE A 35 -13.45 19.06 -18.07
C ILE A 35 -13.81 18.94 -19.54
N GLU A 36 -13.46 17.86 -20.22
CA GLU A 36 -13.88 17.58 -21.60
C GLU A 36 -15.40 17.49 -21.70
N SER A 37 -16.06 16.77 -20.81
CA SER A 37 -17.54 16.67 -20.75
C SER A 37 -18.21 18.04 -20.56
N ILE A 38 -17.62 18.89 -19.68
CA ILE A 38 -18.08 20.28 -19.50
C ILE A 38 -17.91 21.07 -20.80
N ASN A 39 -16.78 20.94 -21.46
CA ASN A 39 -16.52 21.61 -22.73
C ASN A 39 -17.47 21.18 -23.86
N ASP A 40 -17.75 19.89 -23.95
CA ASP A 40 -18.71 19.36 -24.92
C ASP A 40 -20.12 19.92 -24.67
N THR A 41 -20.49 20.04 -23.40
CA THR A 41 -21.76 20.64 -23.02
C THR A 41 -21.84 22.12 -23.46
N ILE A 42 -20.83 22.92 -23.15
CA ILE A 42 -20.81 24.34 -23.53
C ILE A 42 -20.73 24.53 -25.06
N ASN A 43 -20.01 23.62 -25.76
CA ASN A 43 -19.96 23.57 -27.20
C ASN A 43 -21.34 23.28 -27.82
N THR A 44 -22.04 22.30 -27.27
CA THR A 44 -23.40 21.92 -27.71
C THR A 44 -24.38 23.10 -27.54
N ILE A 45 -24.34 23.77 -26.37
CA ILE A 45 -25.14 24.98 -26.13
C ILE A 45 -24.82 26.06 -27.15
N TYR A 46 -23.54 26.31 -27.41
CA TYR A 46 -23.12 27.35 -28.36
C TYR A 46 -23.53 27.02 -29.78
N TYR A 47 -23.08 25.87 -30.32
CA TYR A 47 -23.25 25.56 -31.75
C TYR A 47 -24.67 25.14 -32.11
N ASP A 48 -25.40 24.44 -31.22
CA ASP A 48 -26.70 23.91 -31.50
C ASP A 48 -27.87 24.83 -31.10
N THR A 49 -27.58 25.84 -30.23
CA THR A 49 -28.62 26.77 -29.78
C THR A 49 -28.26 28.23 -30.12
N ILE A 50 -27.20 28.75 -29.50
CA ILE A 50 -26.90 30.21 -29.58
C ILE A 50 -26.57 30.65 -30.99
N LYS A 51 -25.90 29.83 -31.77
CA LYS A 51 -25.49 30.12 -33.16
C LYS A 51 -26.57 29.80 -34.20
N LYS A 52 -27.62 29.08 -33.83
CA LYS A 52 -28.71 28.67 -34.78
C LYS A 52 -29.99 29.47 -34.65
N TYR A 53 -30.36 29.87 -33.47
CA TYR A 53 -31.64 30.50 -33.20
C TYR A 53 -31.44 31.99 -32.91
N ASP A 54 -32.37 32.82 -33.39
CA ASP A 54 -32.40 34.24 -33.06
C ASP A 54 -32.80 34.40 -31.58
N LEU A 55 -32.20 35.36 -30.90
CA LEU A 55 -32.49 35.68 -29.49
C LEU A 55 -33.98 35.97 -29.25
N GLN A 56 -34.68 36.48 -30.28
CA GLN A 56 -36.10 36.82 -30.22
C GLN A 56 -36.99 35.61 -30.45
N ASP A 57 -36.50 34.47 -30.88
CA ASP A 57 -37.28 33.27 -31.10
C ASP A 57 -37.69 32.64 -29.75
N GLU A 58 -38.96 32.27 -29.63
CA GLU A 58 -39.43 31.49 -28.45
C GLU A 58 -38.66 30.17 -28.28
N ALA A 59 -38.23 29.59 -29.41
CA ALA A 59 -37.42 28.37 -29.41
C ALA A 59 -36.08 28.54 -28.69
N PHE A 60 -35.42 29.71 -28.82
CA PHE A 60 -34.17 29.99 -28.17
C PHE A 60 -34.24 29.84 -26.65
N SER A 61 -35.20 30.52 -26.02
CA SER A 61 -35.43 30.50 -24.58
C SER A 61 -35.88 29.12 -24.10
N SER A 62 -36.76 28.46 -24.82
CA SER A 62 -37.29 27.14 -24.48
C SER A 62 -36.21 26.04 -24.54
N ILE A 63 -35.32 26.07 -25.54
CA ILE A 63 -34.20 25.10 -25.67
C ILE A 63 -33.22 25.28 -24.52
N LEU A 64 -32.78 26.51 -24.22
CA LEU A 64 -31.86 26.77 -23.12
C LEU A 64 -32.45 26.33 -21.75
N SER A 65 -33.72 26.62 -21.52
CA SER A 65 -34.41 26.18 -20.29
C SER A 65 -34.55 24.65 -20.23
N ASN A 66 -34.77 23.97 -21.34
CA ASN A 66 -34.81 22.52 -21.40
C ASN A 66 -33.45 21.89 -21.13
N ILE A 67 -32.34 22.46 -21.67
CA ILE A 67 -30.98 22.01 -21.37
C ILE A 67 -30.68 22.17 -19.88
N GLU A 68 -31.01 23.32 -19.31
CA GLU A 68 -30.84 23.57 -17.88
C GLU A 68 -31.60 22.53 -17.04
N ASN A 69 -32.88 22.34 -17.32
CA ASN A 69 -33.72 21.41 -16.56
C ASN A 69 -33.24 19.96 -16.69
N SER A 70 -32.83 19.53 -17.88
CA SER A 70 -32.35 18.17 -18.10
C SER A 70 -30.97 17.94 -17.48
N SER A 71 -30.19 18.99 -17.26
CA SER A 71 -28.82 18.95 -16.68
C SER A 71 -28.76 19.57 -15.28
N SER A 72 -29.89 19.74 -14.61
CA SER A 72 -30.02 20.40 -13.30
C SER A 72 -29.24 19.72 -12.17
N GLU A 73 -28.79 18.49 -12.39
CA GLU A 73 -27.88 17.78 -11.48
C GLU A 73 -26.45 18.36 -11.52
N TYR A 74 -26.01 18.86 -12.67
CA TYR A 74 -24.65 19.33 -12.92
C TYR A 74 -24.59 20.85 -13.14
N ILE A 75 -25.62 21.44 -13.77
CA ILE A 75 -25.67 22.85 -14.14
C ILE A 75 -26.61 23.59 -13.16
N ASN A 76 -26.05 24.61 -12.50
CA ASN A 76 -26.82 25.51 -11.65
C ASN A 76 -27.60 26.54 -12.47
N GLY A 77 -27.02 27.00 -13.57
CA GLY A 77 -27.67 27.96 -14.45
C GLY A 77 -26.80 28.41 -15.62
N LEU A 78 -27.47 28.97 -16.59
CA LEU A 78 -26.89 29.51 -17.83
C LEU A 78 -27.22 31.00 -17.94
N ALA A 79 -26.33 31.78 -18.54
CA ALA A 79 -26.63 33.17 -18.89
C ALA A 79 -25.87 33.60 -20.16
N LEU A 80 -26.50 34.38 -20.96
CA LEU A 80 -25.91 35.04 -22.14
C LEU A 80 -25.85 36.56 -21.91
N TYR A 81 -24.69 37.11 -22.09
CA TYR A 81 -24.41 38.55 -21.99
C TYR A 81 -23.96 39.13 -23.31
N ASP A 82 -24.29 40.39 -23.55
CA ASP A 82 -23.65 41.12 -24.61
C ASP A 82 -22.18 41.48 -24.25
N ILE A 83 -21.41 42.01 -25.20
CA ILE A 83 -20.02 42.38 -25.01
C ILE A 83 -19.82 43.55 -24.00
N ASN A 84 -20.91 44.26 -23.67
CA ASN A 84 -20.94 45.33 -22.66
C ASN A 84 -21.34 44.83 -21.27
N GLY A 85 -21.61 43.52 -21.12
CA GLY A 85 -21.99 42.90 -19.87
C GLY A 85 -23.48 43.00 -19.51
N THR A 86 -24.33 43.40 -20.45
CA THR A 86 -25.77 43.43 -20.26
C THR A 86 -26.31 42.01 -20.42
N SER A 87 -27.14 41.54 -19.47
CA SER A 87 -27.78 40.24 -19.56
C SER A 87 -28.83 40.23 -20.67
N LEU A 88 -28.64 39.35 -21.63
CA LEU A 88 -29.58 39.12 -22.76
C LEU A 88 -30.60 38.00 -22.42
N TRP A 89 -30.12 36.97 -21.80
CA TRP A 89 -30.90 35.85 -21.28
C TRP A 89 -30.22 35.23 -20.06
N HIS A 90 -30.98 34.76 -19.10
CA HIS A 90 -30.43 34.07 -17.93
C HIS A 90 -31.46 33.09 -17.34
N SER A 91 -30.94 32.05 -16.72
CA SER A 91 -31.73 31.12 -15.90
C SER A 91 -32.38 31.83 -14.73
N SER A 92 -33.51 31.32 -14.27
CA SER A 92 -34.27 31.88 -13.14
C SER A 92 -33.47 31.97 -11.83
N HIS A 93 -32.44 31.11 -11.68
CA HIS A 93 -31.57 31.06 -10.50
C HIS A 93 -30.42 32.07 -10.53
N LEU A 94 -30.19 32.72 -11.68
CA LEU A 94 -29.17 33.73 -11.84
C LEU A 94 -29.78 35.13 -11.78
N SER A 95 -29.04 36.07 -11.22
CA SER A 95 -29.48 37.47 -11.22
C SER A 95 -29.12 38.18 -12.52
N ALA A 96 -30.01 39.03 -13.00
CA ALA A 96 -29.79 39.86 -14.18
C ALA A 96 -28.80 41.03 -13.95
N THR A 97 -27.84 40.89 -13.07
CA THR A 97 -26.86 41.93 -12.77
C THR A 97 -25.85 42.08 -13.91
N PRO A 98 -25.43 43.32 -14.26
CA PRO A 98 -24.37 43.53 -15.26
C PRO A 98 -23.09 42.80 -14.84
N ALA A 99 -22.48 42.09 -15.81
CA ALA A 99 -21.29 41.28 -15.58
C ALA A 99 -19.96 42.01 -15.66
N THR A 100 -19.97 43.30 -15.91
CA THR A 100 -18.76 44.13 -16.19
C THR A 100 -17.70 44.13 -15.10
N GLN A 101 -18.10 43.90 -13.85
CA GLN A 101 -17.23 43.86 -12.67
C GLN A 101 -16.71 42.45 -12.34
N GLU A 102 -17.24 41.42 -12.99
CA GLU A 102 -16.89 40.04 -12.75
C GLU A 102 -15.61 39.64 -13.49
N SER A 103 -14.67 39.04 -12.79
CA SER A 103 -13.37 38.66 -13.35
C SER A 103 -13.48 37.67 -14.52
N TRP A 104 -14.42 36.70 -14.42
CA TRP A 104 -14.69 35.72 -15.46
C TRP A 104 -15.17 36.38 -16.76
N PHE A 105 -15.95 37.48 -16.69
CA PHE A 105 -16.43 38.21 -17.84
C PHE A 105 -15.30 38.91 -18.56
N THR A 106 -14.43 39.59 -17.82
CA THR A 106 -13.29 40.32 -18.39
C THR A 106 -12.29 39.36 -19.03
N GLN A 107 -12.08 38.19 -18.46
CA GLN A 107 -11.22 37.16 -19.02
C GLN A 107 -11.79 36.58 -20.30
N ALA A 108 -13.10 36.19 -20.29
CA ALA A 108 -13.77 35.63 -21.46
C ALA A 108 -13.87 36.62 -22.62
N LYS A 109 -13.98 37.93 -22.35
CA LYS A 109 -13.96 38.99 -23.38
C LYS A 109 -12.64 39.07 -24.14
N ASN A 110 -11.52 38.76 -23.48
CA ASN A 110 -10.18 38.84 -24.01
C ASN A 110 -9.62 37.51 -24.54
N ASN A 111 -10.33 36.42 -24.36
CA ASN A 111 -9.91 35.09 -24.79
C ASN A 111 -11.03 34.41 -25.61
N ILE A 112 -10.61 33.67 -26.64
CA ILE A 112 -11.54 32.86 -27.47
C ILE A 112 -11.80 31.51 -26.79
N GLU A 113 -10.85 31.05 -25.95
CA GLU A 113 -10.93 29.76 -25.23
C GLU A 113 -11.92 29.82 -24.08
N THR A 114 -12.43 28.67 -23.70
CA THR A 114 -13.29 28.53 -22.51
C THR A 114 -12.47 28.82 -21.27
N ILE A 115 -12.94 29.72 -20.40
CA ILE A 115 -12.32 30.09 -19.14
C ILE A 115 -13.03 29.43 -17.98
N TYR A 116 -12.29 28.80 -17.12
CA TYR A 116 -12.76 28.14 -15.88
C TYR A 116 -12.38 28.99 -14.68
N TYR A 117 -13.36 29.48 -13.96
CA TYR A 117 -13.18 30.37 -12.81
C TYR A 117 -13.91 29.87 -11.58
N GLY A 118 -13.37 30.07 -10.43
CA GLY A 118 -14.01 29.74 -9.16
C GLY A 118 -13.23 28.76 -8.33
N PRO A 119 -13.81 28.13 -7.28
CA PRO A 119 -15.26 27.98 -7.07
C PRO A 119 -15.91 29.19 -6.41
N LYS A 120 -17.14 29.50 -6.82
CA LYS A 120 -18.02 30.48 -6.16
C LYS A 120 -18.96 29.80 -5.21
N LYS A 121 -19.07 30.33 -3.99
CA LYS A 121 -19.98 29.81 -2.98
C LYS A 121 -21.41 30.35 -3.23
N LEU A 122 -22.36 29.45 -3.34
CA LEU A 122 -23.80 29.73 -3.39
C LEU A 122 -24.45 29.37 -2.06
N VAL A 123 -25.16 30.29 -1.46
CA VAL A 123 -25.84 30.08 -0.18
C VAL A 123 -27.33 30.00 -0.45
N TYR A 124 -27.92 28.82 -0.23
CA TYR A 124 -29.36 28.57 -0.23
C TYR A 124 -29.87 28.51 1.21
N PRO A 125 -31.18 28.66 1.45
CA PRO A 125 -31.75 28.62 2.81
C PRO A 125 -31.43 27.33 3.58
N ASP A 126 -31.31 26.21 2.89
CA ASP A 126 -31.15 24.87 3.45
C ASP A 126 -29.75 24.25 3.22
N LYS A 127 -28.97 24.81 2.30
CA LYS A 127 -27.67 24.25 1.90
C LYS A 127 -26.72 25.28 1.33
N VAL A 128 -25.44 24.92 1.35
CA VAL A 128 -24.38 25.64 0.65
C VAL A 128 -23.88 24.76 -0.49
N LYS A 129 -23.81 25.30 -1.68
CA LYS A 129 -23.22 24.68 -2.85
C LYS A 129 -22.06 25.50 -3.40
N HIS A 130 -21.19 24.87 -4.14
CA HIS A 130 -20.10 25.55 -4.84
C HIS A 130 -20.25 25.29 -6.34
N VAL A 131 -19.91 26.31 -7.14
CA VAL A 131 -19.98 26.22 -8.60
C VAL A 131 -18.71 26.77 -9.22
N PHE A 132 -18.26 26.14 -10.29
CA PHE A 132 -17.34 26.73 -11.23
C PHE A 132 -18.12 27.67 -12.15
N GLN A 133 -17.56 28.83 -12.42
CA GLN A 133 -18.07 29.78 -13.41
C GLN A 133 -17.29 29.57 -14.71
N ILE A 134 -17.95 28.97 -15.70
CA ILE A 134 -17.33 28.62 -16.96
C ILE A 134 -17.86 29.61 -18.00
N SER A 135 -16.98 30.39 -18.58
CA SER A 135 -17.33 31.45 -19.50
C SER A 135 -16.65 31.27 -20.85
N ARG A 136 -17.37 31.62 -21.90
CA ARG A 136 -16.90 31.49 -23.26
C ARG A 136 -17.33 32.66 -24.11
N TYR A 137 -16.42 33.20 -24.96
CA TYR A 137 -16.78 34.09 -26.02
C TYR A 137 -17.60 33.39 -27.08
N VAL A 138 -18.75 33.96 -27.46
CA VAL A 138 -19.71 33.39 -28.39
C VAL A 138 -20.20 34.48 -29.36
N GLU A 139 -20.74 34.05 -30.49
CA GLU A 139 -21.50 34.90 -31.39
C GLU A 139 -22.95 34.46 -31.38
N TYR A 140 -23.89 35.38 -31.13
CA TYR A 140 -25.33 35.09 -31.07
C TYR A 140 -26.06 35.89 -32.19
N ILE A 141 -27.23 35.43 -32.55
CA ILE A 141 -28.07 36.09 -33.57
C ILE A 141 -29.13 36.92 -32.87
N ASP A 142 -29.23 38.18 -33.28
CA ASP A 142 -30.22 39.15 -32.80
C ASP A 142 -30.78 39.95 -33.98
N HIS A 143 -32.07 39.84 -34.28
CA HIS A 143 -32.71 40.40 -35.44
C HIS A 143 -32.00 40.04 -36.74
N GLY A 144 -31.63 38.78 -36.91
CA GLY A 144 -30.94 38.22 -38.07
C GLY A 144 -29.46 38.65 -38.23
N LYS A 145 -28.87 39.33 -37.23
CA LYS A 145 -27.49 39.78 -37.26
C LYS A 145 -26.66 39.07 -36.22
N MET A 146 -25.48 38.62 -36.59
CA MET A 146 -24.47 38.07 -35.65
C MET A 146 -23.87 39.20 -34.80
N LYS A 147 -23.88 39.01 -33.50
CA LYS A 147 -23.33 39.91 -32.50
C LYS A 147 -22.43 39.17 -31.53
N PRO A 148 -21.35 39.78 -31.04
CA PRO A 148 -20.49 39.15 -30.04
C PRO A 148 -21.14 39.18 -28.65
N GLY A 149 -20.94 38.10 -27.88
CA GLY A 149 -21.40 37.97 -26.53
C GLY A 149 -20.56 37.00 -25.70
N ILE A 150 -20.98 36.79 -24.48
CA ILE A 150 -20.33 35.88 -23.55
C ILE A 150 -21.37 34.97 -22.94
N LEU A 151 -21.18 33.67 -23.16
CA LEU A 151 -21.95 32.62 -22.50
C LEU A 151 -21.31 32.30 -21.14
N LEU A 152 -22.11 32.32 -20.08
CA LEU A 152 -21.77 31.85 -18.74
C LEU A 152 -22.53 30.57 -18.43
N MET A 153 -21.82 29.55 -17.97
CA MET A 153 -22.37 28.34 -17.37
C MET A 153 -21.86 28.22 -15.94
N GLN A 154 -22.78 28.07 -14.98
CA GLN A 154 -22.43 27.69 -13.62
C GLN A 154 -22.58 26.19 -13.45
N TYR A 155 -21.47 25.51 -13.21
CA TYR A 155 -21.36 24.07 -13.08
C TYR A 155 -21.05 23.68 -11.64
N TYR A 156 -21.80 22.75 -11.04
CA TYR A 156 -21.56 22.32 -9.66
C TYR A 156 -20.20 21.65 -9.49
N THR A 157 -19.53 21.88 -8.36
CA THR A 157 -18.24 21.24 -8.07
C THR A 157 -18.38 19.78 -7.66
N ASP A 158 -19.60 19.31 -7.41
CA ASP A 158 -19.91 18.00 -6.81
C ASP A 158 -19.25 16.83 -7.55
N SER A 159 -19.18 16.86 -8.89
CA SER A 159 -18.53 15.82 -9.69
C SER A 159 -17.00 15.80 -9.48
N VAL A 160 -16.34 16.96 -9.51
CA VAL A 160 -14.90 17.08 -9.25
C VAL A 160 -14.58 16.73 -7.79
N ASP A 161 -15.44 17.17 -6.87
CA ASP A 161 -15.31 16.85 -5.44
C ASP A 161 -15.42 15.33 -5.21
N ALA A 162 -16.35 14.65 -5.89
CA ALA A 162 -16.50 13.20 -5.82
C ALA A 162 -15.26 12.45 -6.33
N ILE A 163 -14.67 12.88 -7.45
CA ILE A 163 -13.42 12.32 -7.98
C ILE A 163 -12.30 12.44 -6.94
N LEU A 164 -12.14 13.61 -6.33
CA LEU A 164 -11.06 13.88 -5.37
C LEU A 164 -11.29 13.24 -3.99
N GLN A 165 -12.57 13.04 -3.59
CA GLN A 165 -12.90 12.33 -2.34
C GLN A 165 -12.55 10.84 -2.38
N HIS A 166 -12.48 10.22 -3.56
CA HIS A 166 -12.00 8.83 -3.70
C HIS A 166 -10.53 8.65 -3.33
N TYR A 167 -9.74 9.71 -3.33
CA TYR A 167 -8.41 9.68 -2.75
C TYR A 167 -8.50 9.66 -1.22
N LYS A 168 -7.63 8.87 -0.55
CA LYS A 168 -7.60 8.79 0.92
C LYS A 168 -7.25 10.14 1.54
N ASN A 169 -8.26 10.97 1.78
CA ASN A 169 -8.09 12.27 2.41
C ASN A 169 -7.97 12.11 3.93
N THR A 170 -6.76 11.85 4.40
CA THR A 170 -6.39 11.79 5.83
C THR A 170 -5.44 12.94 6.17
N GLN A 171 -5.12 13.12 7.45
CA GLN A 171 -4.09 14.10 7.86
C GLN A 171 -2.70 13.78 7.32
N THR A 172 -2.48 12.57 6.87
CA THR A 172 -1.18 12.03 6.45
C THR A 172 -1.09 11.70 4.96
N SER A 173 -2.24 11.71 4.26
CA SER A 173 -2.33 11.54 2.80
C SER A 173 -3.59 12.24 2.33
N TYR A 174 -3.43 13.25 1.48
CA TYR A 174 -4.53 14.05 0.94
C TYR A 174 -4.14 14.63 -0.42
N CYS A 175 -5.16 15.07 -1.17
CA CYS A 175 -4.95 15.83 -2.40
C CYS A 175 -5.70 17.16 -2.36
N TYR A 176 -5.23 18.09 -3.14
CA TYR A 176 -5.91 19.37 -3.37
C TYR A 176 -5.73 19.83 -4.81
N LEU A 177 -6.60 20.72 -5.25
CA LEU A 177 -6.63 21.29 -6.59
C LEU A 177 -6.42 22.82 -6.52
N LEU A 178 -5.52 23.33 -7.34
CA LEU A 178 -5.21 24.75 -7.46
C LEU A 178 -5.51 25.24 -8.87
N ASP A 179 -5.89 26.52 -8.98
CA ASP A 179 -5.88 27.24 -10.24
C ASP A 179 -4.48 27.80 -10.59
N ASP A 180 -4.35 28.49 -11.72
CA ASP A 180 -3.11 29.15 -12.15
C ASP A 180 -2.61 30.23 -11.18
N ASN A 181 -3.51 30.83 -10.42
CA ASN A 181 -3.21 31.85 -9.43
C ASN A 181 -2.88 31.26 -8.06
N SER A 182 -2.77 29.91 -7.98
CA SER A 182 -2.55 29.18 -6.71
C SER A 182 -3.71 29.30 -5.71
N THR A 183 -4.92 29.60 -6.20
CA THR A 183 -6.14 29.59 -5.40
C THR A 183 -6.66 28.17 -5.29
N PHE A 184 -7.18 27.79 -4.13
CA PHE A 184 -7.76 26.47 -3.93
C PHE A 184 -9.09 26.34 -4.69
N LEU A 185 -9.14 25.41 -5.63
CA LEU A 185 -10.38 24.94 -6.24
C LEU A 185 -11.02 23.82 -5.40
N TYR A 186 -10.19 22.98 -4.81
CA TYR A 186 -10.58 21.94 -3.85
C TYR A 186 -9.51 21.75 -2.78
N HIS A 187 -9.93 21.55 -1.55
CA HIS A 187 -9.06 21.09 -0.46
C HIS A 187 -9.90 20.35 0.58
N PRO A 188 -9.46 19.17 1.08
CA PRO A 188 -10.25 18.39 2.06
C PRO A 188 -10.47 19.15 3.39
N PHE A 189 -9.62 20.13 3.68
CA PHE A 189 -9.72 21.00 4.87
C PHE A 189 -10.14 22.42 4.53
N MET A 190 -10.92 22.62 3.45
CA MET A 190 -11.29 23.96 2.94
C MET A 190 -11.96 24.83 4.01
N GLN A 191 -12.85 24.26 4.82
CA GLN A 191 -13.50 24.99 5.91
C GLN A 191 -12.51 25.53 6.95
N ARG A 192 -11.45 24.76 7.23
CA ARG A 192 -10.42 25.18 8.19
C ARG A 192 -9.46 26.22 7.60
N ILE A 193 -9.23 26.15 6.27
CA ILE A 193 -8.46 27.17 5.54
C ILE A 193 -9.21 28.49 5.51
N SER A 194 -10.51 28.47 5.16
CA SER A 194 -11.35 29.67 5.10
C SER A 194 -11.59 30.33 6.46
N SER A 195 -11.41 29.57 7.56
CA SER A 195 -11.50 30.06 8.93
C SER A 195 -10.14 30.45 9.54
N ASP A 196 -9.08 30.46 8.75
CA ASP A 196 -7.68 30.72 9.17
C ASP A 196 -7.13 29.76 10.24
N LEU A 197 -7.82 28.62 10.43
CA LEU A 197 -7.44 27.57 11.39
C LEU A 197 -6.42 26.58 10.84
N TYR A 198 -6.19 26.58 9.52
CA TYR A 198 -5.24 25.72 8.84
C TYR A 198 -4.57 26.47 7.68
N LYS A 199 -3.25 26.39 7.63
CA LYS A 199 -2.45 26.95 6.54
C LYS A 199 -1.72 25.82 5.81
N GLU A 200 -2.00 25.65 4.52
CA GLU A 200 -1.32 24.68 3.70
C GLU A 200 0.16 25.11 3.47
N ARG A 201 1.08 24.24 3.85
CA ARG A 201 2.53 24.49 3.80
C ARG A 201 3.20 23.99 2.55
N THR A 202 2.50 23.13 1.80
CA THR A 202 3.09 22.44 0.64
C THR A 202 2.96 23.22 -0.66
N ILE A 203 2.15 24.28 -0.73
CA ILE A 203 1.90 25.07 -1.95
C ILE A 203 3.20 25.51 -2.62
N ASN A 204 4.07 26.22 -1.89
CA ASN A 204 5.32 26.73 -2.45
C ASN A 204 6.25 25.62 -2.92
N ILE A 205 6.19 24.45 -2.30
CA ILE A 205 6.98 23.29 -2.69
C ILE A 205 6.40 22.66 -3.95
N ALA A 206 5.07 22.52 -4.00
CA ALA A 206 4.36 21.97 -5.15
C ALA A 206 4.56 22.83 -6.41
N LEU A 207 4.44 24.15 -6.28
CA LEU A 207 4.63 25.08 -7.41
C LEU A 207 6.05 25.05 -7.99
N ASN A 208 7.06 24.78 -7.14
CA ASN A 208 8.47 24.65 -7.54
C ASN A 208 8.89 23.19 -7.82
N CYS A 209 7.92 22.30 -8.02
CA CYS A 209 8.14 20.88 -8.28
C CYS A 209 7.80 20.56 -9.74
N THR A 210 8.70 19.88 -10.46
CA THR A 210 8.43 19.44 -11.83
C THR A 210 7.67 18.14 -11.89
N ASN A 211 7.96 17.18 -10.98
CA ASN A 211 7.29 15.87 -10.90
C ASN A 211 6.91 15.53 -9.47
N TYR A 212 7.91 15.35 -8.61
CA TYR A 212 7.72 15.11 -7.19
C TYR A 212 8.87 15.72 -6.39
N LYS A 213 8.61 15.99 -5.11
CA LYS A 213 9.63 16.44 -4.15
C LYS A 213 9.39 15.80 -2.80
N ILE A 214 10.46 15.30 -2.20
CA ILE A 214 10.42 14.84 -0.81
C ILE A 214 10.91 15.97 0.07
N HIS A 215 10.07 16.43 0.98
CA HIS A 215 10.39 17.49 1.92
C HIS A 215 10.18 17.04 3.36
N LYS A 216 11.01 17.54 4.29
CA LYS A 216 10.93 17.18 5.71
C LYS A 216 10.28 18.31 6.51
N PHE A 217 9.11 18.03 7.09
CA PHE A 217 8.42 18.91 8.05
C PHE A 217 8.35 18.23 9.41
N GLN A 218 8.77 18.92 10.47
CA GLN A 218 8.65 18.44 11.86
C GLN A 218 9.14 17.00 12.07
N GLY A 219 10.25 16.63 11.44
CA GLY A 219 10.82 15.28 11.55
C GLY A 219 10.26 14.26 10.57
N THR A 220 9.09 14.49 9.99
CA THR A 220 8.43 13.60 9.03
C THR A 220 8.80 13.97 7.60
N LYS A 221 9.08 12.97 6.76
CA LYS A 221 9.29 13.14 5.32
C LYS A 221 7.94 13.08 4.61
N TRP A 222 7.70 14.04 3.74
CA TRP A 222 6.49 14.16 2.94
C TRP A 222 6.85 14.07 1.46
N LEU A 223 6.12 13.25 0.74
CA LEU A 223 6.12 13.19 -0.71
C LEU A 223 5.06 14.17 -1.21
N ILE A 224 5.47 15.08 -2.08
CA ILE A 224 4.62 16.09 -2.71
C ILE A 224 4.75 15.90 -4.20
N GLU A 225 3.65 15.61 -4.87
CA GLU A 225 3.57 15.42 -6.31
C GLU A 225 2.61 16.43 -6.92
N ARG A 226 2.96 16.99 -8.06
CA ARG A 226 2.14 17.93 -8.81
C ARG A 226 1.95 17.43 -10.23
N GLN A 227 0.77 17.68 -10.80
CA GLN A 227 0.48 17.51 -12.21
C GLN A 227 -0.48 18.59 -12.69
N GLN A 228 -0.18 19.20 -13.82
CA GLN A 228 -1.09 20.10 -14.51
C GLN A 228 -2.17 19.27 -15.22
N ILE A 229 -3.41 19.77 -15.22
CA ILE A 229 -4.58 19.13 -15.83
C ILE A 229 -4.90 19.82 -17.14
N GLY A 230 -4.65 19.11 -18.24
CA GLY A 230 -4.96 19.60 -19.59
C GLY A 230 -4.55 21.05 -19.84
N TYR A 231 -5.43 21.80 -20.49
CA TYR A 231 -5.26 23.22 -20.87
C TYR A 231 -5.88 24.21 -19.87
N THR A 232 -6.50 23.72 -18.79
CA THR A 232 -7.19 24.60 -17.82
C THR A 232 -6.27 25.41 -16.93
N GLY A 233 -4.99 25.08 -16.89
CA GLY A 233 -4.05 25.62 -15.94
C GLY A 233 -4.20 25.03 -14.52
N TRP A 234 -5.20 24.20 -14.27
CA TRP A 234 -5.41 23.58 -12.98
C TRP A 234 -4.29 22.62 -12.63
N ASN A 235 -3.98 22.55 -11.35
CA ASN A 235 -2.90 21.72 -10.82
C ASN A 235 -3.41 20.83 -9.72
N ILE A 236 -3.36 19.53 -9.92
CA ILE A 236 -3.58 18.57 -8.84
C ILE A 236 -2.29 18.37 -8.07
N VAL A 237 -2.38 18.39 -6.76
CA VAL A 237 -1.25 18.15 -5.85
C VAL A 237 -1.63 17.03 -4.90
N LEU A 238 -0.81 15.98 -4.87
CA LEU A 238 -0.90 14.89 -3.90
C LEU A 238 0.17 15.09 -2.83
N VAL A 239 -0.24 14.94 -1.58
CA VAL A 239 0.63 15.07 -0.40
C VAL A 239 0.52 13.79 0.41
N SER A 240 1.62 13.07 0.58
CA SER A 240 1.66 11.81 1.31
C SER A 240 2.81 11.79 2.32
N SER A 241 2.53 11.44 3.57
CA SER A 241 3.56 11.24 4.59
C SER A 241 4.27 9.91 4.39
N LEU A 242 5.59 9.95 4.22
CA LEU A 242 6.42 8.75 4.14
C LEU A 242 6.62 8.06 5.51
N PHE A 243 6.18 8.70 6.60
CA PHE A 243 6.24 8.12 7.94
C PHE A 243 5.17 7.06 8.17
N ASN A 244 3.96 7.26 7.66
CA ASN A 244 2.86 6.30 7.84
C ASN A 244 3.04 4.99 7.07
N ILE A 245 3.85 4.99 6.03
CA ILE A 245 4.23 3.77 5.32
C ILE A 245 5.02 2.84 6.24
N HIS A 246 5.79 3.41 7.18
CA HIS A 246 6.47 2.65 8.23
C HIS A 246 5.50 2.07 9.27
N THR A 247 4.43 2.78 9.62
CA THR A 247 3.51 2.35 10.68
C THR A 247 2.45 1.37 10.18
N GLU A 248 1.96 1.51 8.96
CA GLU A 248 1.05 0.52 8.36
C GLU A 248 1.75 -0.83 8.11
N ASN A 249 3.06 -0.82 7.90
CA ASN A 249 3.89 -2.03 7.74
C ASN A 249 4.51 -2.57 9.04
N ILE A 250 4.25 -1.97 10.20
CA ILE A 250 4.68 -2.50 11.51
C ILE A 250 4.12 -3.92 11.70
N SER A 251 2.91 -4.21 11.23
CA SER A 251 2.33 -5.56 11.23
C SER A 251 3.18 -6.56 10.43
N VAL A 252 3.80 -6.17 9.33
CA VAL A 252 4.70 -7.03 8.55
C VAL A 252 5.97 -7.37 9.34
N TYR A 253 6.53 -6.41 10.11
CA TYR A 253 7.69 -6.69 10.97
C TYR A 253 7.35 -7.69 12.08
N TYR A 254 6.20 -7.54 12.72
CA TYR A 254 5.75 -8.52 13.74
C TYR A 254 5.55 -9.89 13.13
N VAL A 255 4.96 -10.00 11.95
CA VAL A 255 4.80 -11.28 11.25
C VAL A 255 6.16 -11.91 10.93
N VAL A 256 7.13 -11.15 10.42
CA VAL A 256 8.49 -11.65 10.15
C VAL A 256 9.17 -12.13 11.44
N TRP A 257 9.08 -11.38 12.54
CA TRP A 257 9.65 -11.78 13.82
C TRP A 257 8.97 -13.02 14.41
N ILE A 258 7.65 -13.15 14.27
CA ILE A 258 6.91 -14.33 14.68
C ILE A 258 7.36 -15.56 13.88
N ILE A 259 7.52 -15.42 12.55
CA ILE A 259 8.02 -16.50 11.70
C ILE A 259 9.45 -16.91 12.11
N LEU A 260 10.36 -15.97 12.33
CA LEU A 260 11.73 -16.25 12.77
C LEU A 260 11.75 -16.94 14.13
N LEU A 261 10.91 -16.53 15.06
CA LEU A 261 10.76 -17.15 16.38
C LEU A 261 10.20 -18.57 16.26
N MET A 262 9.19 -18.79 15.42
CA MET A 262 8.63 -20.12 15.15
C MET A 262 9.67 -21.06 14.53
N VAL A 263 10.45 -20.58 13.55
CA VAL A 263 11.56 -21.35 12.97
C VAL A 263 12.63 -21.67 14.02
N GLY A 264 12.98 -20.72 14.87
CA GLY A 264 13.93 -20.95 15.96
C GLY A 264 13.45 -22.01 16.95
N ILE A 265 12.19 -21.94 17.38
CA ILE A 265 11.58 -22.96 18.25
C ILE A 265 11.56 -24.33 17.56
N PHE A 266 11.21 -24.38 16.28
CA PHE A 266 11.18 -25.62 15.50
C PHE A 266 12.58 -26.25 15.39
N LEU A 267 13.62 -25.47 15.15
CA LEU A 267 15.01 -25.97 15.10
C LEU A 267 15.45 -26.55 16.45
N VAL A 268 15.17 -25.86 17.56
CA VAL A 268 15.48 -26.37 18.90
C VAL A 268 14.72 -27.66 19.20
N PHE A 269 13.45 -27.72 18.82
CA PHE A 269 12.64 -28.93 18.97
C PHE A 269 13.22 -30.12 18.17
N MET A 270 13.59 -29.87 16.92
CA MET A 270 14.23 -30.88 16.06
C MET A 270 15.58 -31.34 16.63
N ASP A 271 16.38 -30.43 17.19
CA ASP A 271 17.66 -30.76 17.81
C ASP A 271 17.47 -31.66 19.04
N ILE A 272 16.48 -31.38 19.90
CA ILE A 272 16.12 -32.22 21.04
C ILE A 272 15.67 -33.60 20.59
N LEU A 273 14.84 -33.71 19.55
CA LEU A 273 14.39 -35.01 19.01
C LEU A 273 15.59 -35.80 18.45
N LEU A 274 16.44 -35.17 17.64
CA LEU A 274 17.61 -35.84 17.08
C LEU A 274 18.59 -36.29 18.19
N PHE A 275 18.78 -35.50 19.23
CA PHE A 275 19.61 -35.88 20.38
C PHE A 275 19.03 -37.13 21.08
N HIS A 276 17.73 -37.14 21.32
CA HIS A 276 17.06 -38.21 22.05
C HIS A 276 17.03 -39.51 21.25
N GLU A 277 16.70 -39.47 19.96
CA GLU A 277 16.51 -40.63 19.11
C GLU A 277 17.80 -41.19 18.51
N PHE A 278 18.83 -40.38 18.32
CA PHE A 278 20.08 -40.79 17.68
C PHE A 278 21.31 -40.65 18.60
N THR A 279 21.55 -39.51 19.14
CA THR A 279 22.81 -39.22 19.83
C THR A 279 22.90 -39.99 21.16
N ASN A 280 21.88 -40.01 21.95
CA ASN A 280 21.85 -40.66 23.26
C ASN A 280 21.98 -42.22 23.16
N PRO A 281 21.22 -42.92 22.28
CA PRO A 281 21.41 -44.36 22.06
C PRO A 281 22.80 -44.74 21.56
N VAL A 282 23.41 -43.95 20.66
CA VAL A 282 24.79 -44.19 20.21
C VAL A 282 25.78 -44.09 21.38
N TYR A 283 25.68 -43.07 22.20
CA TYR A 283 26.53 -42.95 23.42
C TYR A 283 26.34 -44.09 24.39
N ARG A 284 25.13 -44.57 24.59
CA ARG A 284 24.86 -45.75 25.47
C ARG A 284 25.49 -47.01 24.90
N LEU A 285 25.33 -47.27 23.61
CA LEU A 285 25.96 -48.40 22.94
C LEU A 285 27.49 -48.35 23.05
N LEU A 286 28.11 -47.20 22.75
CA LEU A 286 29.56 -46.99 22.85
C LEU A 286 30.06 -47.24 24.30
N ASN A 287 29.34 -46.76 25.30
CA ASN A 287 29.69 -47.03 26.73
C ASN A 287 29.59 -48.50 27.06
N THR A 288 28.56 -49.21 26.63
CA THR A 288 28.40 -50.65 26.83
C THR A 288 29.53 -51.44 26.16
N MET A 289 29.89 -51.09 24.94
CA MET A 289 31.04 -51.67 24.22
C MET A 289 32.36 -51.44 24.97
N ARG A 290 32.55 -50.24 25.54
CA ARG A 290 33.72 -49.93 26.35
C ARG A 290 33.79 -50.72 27.64
N GLU A 291 32.68 -50.89 28.36
CA GLU A 291 32.62 -51.71 29.57
C GLU A 291 32.86 -53.19 29.25
N PHE A 292 32.30 -53.72 28.15
CA PHE A 292 32.57 -55.05 27.66
C PHE A 292 34.06 -55.26 27.37
N GLY A 293 34.71 -54.29 26.72
CA GLY A 293 36.18 -54.31 26.44
C GLY A 293 37.04 -54.26 27.68
N LYS A 294 36.56 -53.71 28.79
CA LYS A 294 37.25 -53.75 30.11
C LYS A 294 37.12 -55.08 30.86
N GLY A 295 36.39 -56.07 30.25
CA GLY A 295 36.23 -57.39 30.85
C GLY A 295 34.88 -57.61 31.52
N ASN A 296 33.97 -56.66 31.51
CA ASN A 296 32.58 -56.85 31.95
C ASN A 296 31.77 -57.55 30.85
N TYR A 297 31.96 -58.86 30.69
CA TYR A 297 31.30 -59.64 29.63
C TYR A 297 29.79 -59.82 29.83
N GLN A 298 29.21 -59.32 30.96
CA GLN A 298 27.76 -59.32 31.21
C GLN A 298 27.08 -58.08 30.77
N ALA A 299 27.83 -57.06 30.32
CA ALA A 299 27.27 -55.80 29.83
C ALA A 299 26.46 -56.07 28.56
N LYS A 300 25.16 -55.67 28.55
CA LYS A 300 24.25 -55.77 27.43
C LYS A 300 23.85 -54.38 26.97
N ALA A 301 23.85 -54.15 25.67
CA ALA A 301 23.36 -52.93 25.07
C ALA A 301 21.81 -52.95 25.11
N GLU A 302 21.22 -51.80 25.47
CA GLU A 302 19.78 -51.62 25.32
C GLU A 302 19.42 -51.57 23.83
N GLU A 303 18.42 -52.36 23.42
CA GLU A 303 17.94 -52.39 22.04
C GLU A 303 16.95 -51.22 21.81
N ASN A 304 17.34 -50.02 22.26
CA ASN A 304 16.63 -48.77 22.12
C ASN A 304 17.22 -48.00 20.95
N GLY A 305 16.37 -47.19 20.27
CA GLY A 305 16.75 -46.42 19.07
C GLY A 305 15.96 -46.85 17.85
N ILE A 306 16.06 -46.04 16.78
CA ILE A 306 15.30 -46.20 15.56
C ILE A 306 16.20 -46.87 14.48
N GLY A 307 15.59 -47.80 13.74
CA GLY A 307 16.21 -48.37 12.54
C GLY A 307 17.51 -49.12 12.79
N GLU A 308 18.60 -48.71 12.15
CA GLU A 308 19.90 -49.37 12.11
C GLU A 308 20.60 -49.45 13.48
N LEU A 309 20.34 -48.48 14.38
CA LEU A 309 20.90 -48.49 15.73
C LEU A 309 20.36 -49.64 16.57
N LYS A 310 19.08 -49.95 16.44
CA LYS A 310 18.47 -51.12 17.13
C LYS A 310 19.08 -52.44 16.63
N ILE A 311 19.25 -52.54 15.29
CA ILE A 311 19.88 -53.67 14.66
C ILE A 311 21.34 -53.85 15.13
N LEU A 312 22.08 -52.71 15.22
CA LEU A 312 23.46 -52.71 15.66
C LEU A 312 23.61 -53.14 17.11
N SER A 313 22.71 -52.68 18.03
CA SER A 313 22.66 -53.05 19.42
C SER A 313 22.37 -54.55 19.57
N ALA A 314 21.41 -55.09 18.79
CA ALA A 314 21.09 -56.52 18.81
C ALA A 314 22.29 -57.38 18.32
N HIS A 315 22.95 -56.97 17.23
CA HIS A 315 24.13 -57.68 16.73
C HIS A 315 25.31 -57.66 17.73
N PHE A 316 25.52 -56.52 18.39
CA PHE A 316 26.49 -56.42 19.48
C PHE A 316 26.13 -57.39 20.60
N ASN A 317 24.89 -57.49 21.05
CA ASN A 317 24.46 -58.40 22.11
C ASN A 317 24.68 -59.88 21.73
N ILE A 318 24.38 -60.24 20.47
CA ILE A 318 24.68 -61.61 19.95
C ILE A 318 26.18 -61.90 19.97
N MET A 319 27.01 -60.95 19.51
CA MET A 319 28.46 -61.08 19.55
C MET A 319 28.96 -61.22 20.99
N ALA A 320 28.49 -60.37 21.88
CA ALA A 320 28.87 -60.36 23.30
C ALA A 320 28.52 -61.67 23.99
N GLU A 321 27.34 -62.25 23.72
CA GLU A 321 26.93 -63.54 24.26
C GLU A 321 27.85 -64.67 23.75
N LYS A 322 28.22 -64.66 22.47
CA LYS A 322 29.10 -65.63 21.89
C LYS A 322 30.50 -65.59 22.48
N LEU A 323 31.02 -64.38 22.65
CA LEU A 323 32.32 -64.17 23.31
C LEU A 323 32.30 -64.58 24.78
N GLN A 324 31.22 -64.29 25.53
CA GLN A 324 31.04 -64.70 26.90
C GLN A 324 31.09 -66.21 27.02
N LYS A 325 30.36 -66.98 26.17
CA LYS A 325 30.40 -68.45 26.15
C LYS A 325 31.80 -68.97 25.90
N GLN A 326 32.51 -68.42 24.95
CA GLN A 326 33.90 -68.80 24.66
C GLN A 326 34.84 -68.55 25.87
N MET A 327 34.68 -67.42 26.54
CA MET A 327 35.47 -67.11 27.72
C MET A 327 35.17 -68.05 28.90
N ASP A 328 33.91 -68.44 29.09
CA ASP A 328 33.51 -69.43 30.11
C ASP A 328 34.02 -70.83 29.78
N GLU A 329 34.02 -71.25 28.55
CA GLU A 329 34.66 -72.48 28.06
C GLU A 329 36.15 -72.52 28.36
N ILE A 330 36.86 -71.37 27.99
CA ILE A 330 38.29 -71.26 28.28
C ILE A 330 38.57 -71.38 29.81
N ARG A 331 37.80 -70.68 30.60
CA ARG A 331 37.95 -70.68 32.08
C ARG A 331 37.70 -72.12 32.66
N ASN A 332 36.71 -72.79 32.09
CA ASN A 332 36.43 -74.18 32.51
C ASN A 332 37.56 -75.15 32.12
N ASN A 333 38.06 -75.02 30.92
CA ASN A 333 39.22 -75.83 30.44
C ASN A 333 40.48 -75.52 31.27
N GLU A 334 40.77 -74.27 31.60
CA GLU A 334 41.86 -73.94 32.48
C GLU A 334 41.69 -74.56 33.91
N ARG A 335 40.46 -74.48 34.39
CA ARG A 335 40.16 -75.11 35.73
C ARG A 335 40.35 -76.60 35.69
N GLU A 336 39.95 -77.27 34.62
CA GLU A 336 40.17 -78.70 34.45
C GLU A 336 41.65 -79.09 34.31
N GLN A 337 42.36 -78.29 33.49
CA GLN A 337 43.83 -78.48 33.39
C GLN A 337 44.53 -78.28 34.70
N ARG A 338 44.22 -77.29 35.50
CA ARG A 338 44.77 -77.10 36.85
C ARG A 338 44.40 -78.22 37.78
N LYS A 339 43.20 -78.81 37.65
CA LYS A 339 42.79 -80.02 38.45
C LYS A 339 43.60 -81.26 38.02
N MET A 340 43.83 -81.44 36.75
CA MET A 340 44.67 -82.53 36.21
C MET A 340 46.13 -82.36 36.63
N GLU A 341 46.71 -81.16 36.49
CA GLU A 341 48.06 -80.88 37.01
C GLU A 341 48.21 -81.19 38.50
N LYS A 342 47.21 -80.71 39.26
CA LYS A 342 47.19 -81.00 40.72
C LYS A 342 47.11 -82.50 40.99
N LYS A 343 46.30 -83.28 40.24
CA LYS A 343 46.24 -84.74 40.35
C LYS A 343 47.55 -85.38 39.91
N LEU A 344 48.19 -84.94 38.86
CA LEU A 344 49.52 -85.42 38.43
C LEU A 344 50.58 -85.17 39.52
N LEU A 345 50.63 -83.94 40.04
CA LEU A 345 51.56 -83.64 41.16
C LEU A 345 51.27 -84.52 42.42
N GLN A 346 50.01 -84.80 42.73
CA GLN A 346 49.64 -85.68 43.86
C GLN A 346 50.02 -87.12 43.53
N SER A 347 49.95 -87.60 42.31
CA SER A 347 50.35 -88.93 41.91
C SER A 347 51.87 -89.20 41.92
N GLN A 348 52.66 -88.10 41.75
CA GLN A 348 54.13 -88.12 41.81
C GLN A 348 54.64 -88.23 43.30
N ILE A 349 53.79 -87.86 44.27
CA ILE A 349 54.07 -88.11 45.68
C ILE A 349 53.78 -89.58 45.89
N ASN A 350 54.82 -90.39 45.88
CA ASN A 350 54.74 -91.84 46.10
C ASN A 350 54.01 -92.12 47.41
N PRO A 351 52.75 -92.77 47.40
CA PRO A 351 52.03 -93.05 48.63
C PRO A 351 52.77 -93.94 49.62
N HIS A 352 53.71 -94.66 49.06
CA HIS A 352 54.56 -95.58 49.85
C HIS A 352 55.57 -94.88 50.78
N PHE A 353 55.91 -93.58 50.48
CA PHE A 353 56.78 -92.82 51.32
C PHE A 353 56.13 -92.20 52.57
N LEU A 354 54.84 -92.17 52.66
CA LEU A 354 54.07 -91.61 53.77
C LEU A 354 53.61 -92.73 54.79
N TYR A 355 53.90 -94.00 54.44
CA TYR A 355 53.54 -95.16 55.31
C TYR A 355 54.70 -95.85 55.99
N ASN A 356 55.92 -95.30 55.88
CA ASN A 356 57.07 -95.75 56.66
C ASN A 356 57.46 -94.86 57.78
#